data_14a6466eaee55b2904609d374580ef33
#
_entry.id   14a6466eaee55b2904609d374580ef33
#
_cell.length_a   1.000
_cell.length_b   1.000
_cell.length_c   1.000
_cell.angle_alpha   90.00
_cell.angle_beta   90.00
_cell.angle_gamma   90.00
#
_symmetry.space_group_name_H-M   'P 1'
#
loop_
_entity.id
_entity.type
_entity.pdbx_description
1 polymer ?
#
loop_
_entity_poly.entity_id
_entity_poly.type
_entity_poly.pdbx_seq_one_letter_code
_entity_poly.pdbx_strand_id
1 'polypeptide(L)'
;LDSLDRCNRTIAEKPFHIAEICNKVTALKRHCADMGYVLSQSDYMKVTFDCAAVHSTGFAMAEMLKEFGIECEYADEYRCVLLFGSGSTDVDFETIKTVLRANTPRSVFVRNLPSPPVHIRTQTACSPAKAYFSGKVRLPVMMTVGKVCAGAVAPCPPGIPLIMPGEVVTIDAARALRDKGIADIPIVV
;
A
#
# COMPACT_ATOMS: atom_id res chain seq x y z
N LEU A 1 -13.77 -18.24 14.06
CA LEU A 1 -13.70 -19.57 13.37
C LEU A 1 -14.86 -19.78 12.40
N ASP A 2 -16.14 -19.44 12.77
CA ASP A 2 -17.31 -19.61 11.90
C ASP A 2 -17.17 -18.89 10.55
N SER A 3 -16.64 -17.64 10.53
CA SER A 3 -16.44 -16.89 9.29
C SER A 3 -15.39 -17.54 8.37
N LEU A 4 -14.36 -18.15 8.92
CA LEU A 4 -13.34 -18.87 8.15
C LEU A 4 -13.91 -20.16 7.56
N ASP A 5 -14.71 -20.90 8.35
CA ASP A 5 -15.38 -22.11 7.86
C ASP A 5 -16.35 -21.79 6.73
N ARG A 6 -17.15 -20.73 6.86
CA ARG A 6 -18.03 -20.25 5.79
C ARG A 6 -17.26 -19.87 4.53
N CYS A 7 -16.12 -19.18 4.67
CA CYS A 7 -15.26 -18.84 3.55
C CYS A 7 -14.76 -20.09 2.81
N ASN A 8 -14.22 -21.05 3.55
CA ASN A 8 -13.76 -22.33 2.99
C ASN A 8 -14.88 -23.09 2.28
N ARG A 9 -16.07 -23.11 2.87
CA ARG A 9 -17.24 -23.76 2.27
C ARG A 9 -17.67 -23.06 0.99
N THR A 10 -17.71 -21.73 0.97
CA THR A 10 -18.03 -20.95 -0.23
C THR A 10 -17.04 -21.20 -1.36
N ILE A 11 -15.75 -21.29 -1.05
CA ILE A 11 -14.71 -21.59 -2.05
C ILE A 11 -14.88 -23.03 -2.60
N ALA A 12 -15.19 -23.99 -1.72
CA ALA A 12 -15.41 -25.39 -2.12
C ALA A 12 -16.68 -25.55 -3.01
N GLU A 13 -17.75 -24.84 -2.67
CA GLU A 13 -19.03 -24.88 -3.42
C GLU A 13 -18.96 -24.13 -4.75
N LYS A 14 -18.10 -23.10 -4.86
CA LYS A 14 -17.97 -22.24 -6.05
C LYS A 14 -16.51 -22.15 -6.55
N PRO A 15 -15.91 -23.26 -6.98
CA PRO A 15 -14.48 -23.32 -7.28
C PRO A 15 -14.04 -22.40 -8.43
N PHE A 16 -14.97 -22.06 -9.35
CA PHE A 16 -14.68 -21.18 -10.49
C PHE A 16 -14.91 -19.71 -10.22
N HIS A 17 -15.51 -19.34 -9.08
CA HIS A 17 -15.89 -17.96 -8.79
C HIS A 17 -14.69 -17.00 -8.71
N ILE A 18 -13.58 -17.44 -8.10
CA ILE A 18 -12.35 -16.63 -8.04
C ILE A 18 -11.77 -16.43 -9.45
N ALA A 19 -11.78 -17.46 -10.28
CA ALA A 19 -11.31 -17.35 -11.67
C ALA A 19 -12.18 -16.37 -12.49
N GLU A 20 -13.49 -16.36 -12.28
CA GLU A 20 -14.39 -15.38 -12.90
C GLU A 20 -14.05 -13.95 -12.49
N ILE A 21 -13.82 -13.69 -11.19
CA ILE A 21 -13.38 -12.38 -10.71
C ILE A 21 -12.04 -11.98 -11.34
N CYS A 22 -11.06 -12.88 -11.37
CA CYS A 22 -9.77 -12.62 -12.02
C CYS A 22 -9.92 -12.25 -13.50
N ASN A 23 -10.82 -12.91 -14.21
CA ASN A 23 -11.12 -12.61 -15.61
C ASN A 23 -11.75 -11.22 -15.75
N LYS A 24 -12.69 -10.85 -14.88
CA LYS A 24 -13.30 -9.52 -14.85
C LYS A 24 -12.29 -8.43 -14.53
N VAL A 25 -11.38 -8.67 -13.56
CA VAL A 25 -10.28 -7.74 -13.25
C VAL A 25 -9.35 -7.58 -14.45
N THR A 26 -9.04 -8.67 -15.15
CA THR A 26 -8.22 -8.62 -16.37
C THR A 26 -8.89 -7.81 -17.47
N ALA A 27 -10.20 -7.98 -17.65
CA ALA A 27 -10.98 -7.19 -18.61
C ALA A 27 -11.03 -5.70 -18.20
N LEU A 28 -11.19 -5.40 -16.92
CA LEU A 28 -11.15 -4.03 -16.39
C LEU A 28 -9.78 -3.38 -16.64
N LYS A 29 -8.67 -4.10 -16.41
CA LYS A 29 -7.31 -3.60 -16.71
C LYS A 29 -7.15 -3.21 -18.18
N ARG A 30 -7.62 -4.04 -19.11
CA ARG A 30 -7.59 -3.72 -20.55
C ARG A 30 -8.41 -2.45 -20.82
N HIS A 31 -9.61 -2.38 -20.30
CA HIS A 31 -10.47 -1.22 -20.45
C HIS A 31 -9.84 0.06 -19.90
N CYS A 32 -9.19 0.02 -18.75
CA CYS A 32 -8.45 1.15 -18.19
C CYS A 32 -7.28 1.57 -19.10
N ALA A 33 -6.52 0.61 -19.62
CA ALA A 33 -5.41 0.89 -20.53
C ALA A 33 -5.90 1.55 -21.83
N ASP A 34 -7.02 1.08 -22.39
CA ASP A 34 -7.66 1.66 -23.59
C ASP A 34 -8.13 3.11 -23.35
N MET A 35 -8.45 3.46 -22.11
CA MET A 35 -8.79 4.83 -21.71
C MET A 35 -7.57 5.71 -21.38
N GLY A 36 -6.34 5.19 -21.50
CA GLY A 36 -5.11 5.93 -21.27
C GLY A 36 -4.59 5.90 -19.83
N TYR A 37 -5.15 5.06 -18.96
CA TYR A 37 -4.57 4.83 -17.65
C TYR A 37 -3.33 3.95 -17.75
N VAL A 38 -2.28 4.32 -17.02
CA VAL A 38 -1.08 3.50 -16.88
C VAL A 38 -1.24 2.57 -15.69
N LEU A 39 -1.01 1.27 -15.91
CA LEU A 39 -1.22 0.25 -14.90
C LEU A 39 0.05 -0.57 -14.66
N SER A 40 0.24 -0.97 -13.39
CA SER A 40 1.20 -2.00 -13.02
C SER A 40 0.51 -3.38 -13.05
N GLN A 41 1.17 -4.39 -13.64
CA GLN A 41 0.55 -5.71 -13.94
C GLN A 41 0.98 -6.81 -12.97
N SER A 42 0.97 -6.58 -11.68
CA SER A 42 1.57 -7.52 -10.73
C SER A 42 0.62 -8.51 -10.05
N ASP A 43 -0.71 -8.36 -10.15
CA ASP A 43 -1.67 -9.15 -9.36
C ASP A 43 -2.95 -9.42 -10.15
N TYR A 44 -3.53 -10.63 -9.96
CA TYR A 44 -4.76 -11.04 -10.66
C TYR A 44 -6.03 -10.42 -10.07
N MET A 45 -6.02 -10.03 -8.79
CA MET A 45 -7.17 -9.47 -8.09
C MET A 45 -7.01 -7.98 -7.76
N LYS A 46 -5.92 -7.35 -8.20
CA LYS A 46 -5.66 -5.92 -7.98
C LYS A 46 -5.56 -5.17 -9.30
N VAL A 47 -6.02 -3.93 -9.27
CA VAL A 47 -5.74 -2.94 -10.31
C VAL A 47 -4.89 -1.85 -9.66
N THR A 48 -3.64 -1.73 -10.10
CA THR A 48 -2.70 -0.72 -9.61
C THR A 48 -2.50 0.34 -10.67
N PHE A 49 -2.99 1.54 -10.40
CA PHE A 49 -2.82 2.70 -11.26
C PHE A 49 -1.50 3.39 -10.96
N ASP A 50 -0.73 3.71 -11.99
CA ASP A 50 0.40 4.63 -11.91
C ASP A 50 -0.11 6.06 -12.14
N CYS A 51 -0.47 6.73 -11.04
CA CYS A 51 -1.06 8.06 -11.08
C CYS A 51 -0.03 9.12 -11.46
N ALA A 52 1.24 8.90 -11.15
CA ALA A 52 2.31 9.82 -11.52
C ALA A 52 2.52 9.90 -13.04
N ALA A 53 2.26 8.81 -13.76
CA ALA A 53 2.35 8.78 -15.22
C ALA A 53 1.27 9.61 -15.93
N VAL A 54 0.23 10.03 -15.20
CA VAL A 54 -0.89 10.83 -15.72
C VAL A 54 -1.02 12.18 -15.01
N HIS A 55 0.06 12.70 -14.45
CA HIS A 55 0.10 13.98 -13.71
C HIS A 55 -0.88 14.07 -12.53
N SER A 56 -1.10 12.96 -11.85
CA SER A 56 -1.94 12.89 -10.67
C SER A 56 -1.18 12.23 -9.51
N THR A 57 -1.80 12.17 -8.35
CA THR A 57 -1.32 11.38 -7.21
C THR A 57 -2.30 10.26 -6.92
N GLY A 58 -1.82 9.17 -6.30
CA GLY A 58 -2.70 8.12 -5.83
C GLY A 58 -3.73 8.64 -4.82
N PHE A 59 -3.34 9.58 -3.97
CA PHE A 59 -4.26 10.23 -3.04
C PHE A 59 -5.40 10.97 -3.74
N ALA A 60 -5.09 11.77 -4.77
CA ALA A 60 -6.10 12.49 -5.54
C ALA A 60 -7.06 11.52 -6.25
N MET A 61 -6.54 10.42 -6.78
CA MET A 61 -7.35 9.37 -7.39
C MET A 61 -8.23 8.66 -6.36
N ALA A 62 -7.69 8.36 -5.18
CA ALA A 62 -8.47 7.74 -4.10
C ALA A 62 -9.62 8.62 -3.62
N GLU A 63 -9.38 9.92 -3.42
CA GLU A 63 -10.43 10.87 -3.06
C GLU A 63 -11.51 10.96 -4.14
N MET A 64 -11.12 11.03 -5.42
CA MET A 64 -12.06 11.03 -6.54
C MET A 64 -12.92 9.76 -6.56
N LEU A 65 -12.33 8.58 -6.36
CA LEU A 65 -13.06 7.30 -6.33
C LEU A 65 -14.00 7.22 -5.12
N LYS A 66 -13.58 7.77 -3.99
CA LYS A 66 -14.37 7.79 -2.74
C LYS A 66 -15.66 8.59 -2.87
N GLU A 67 -15.69 9.68 -3.67
CA GLU A 67 -16.91 10.44 -3.97
C GLU A 67 -18.01 9.56 -4.60
N PHE A 68 -17.63 8.46 -5.23
CA PHE A 68 -18.53 7.49 -5.84
C PHE A 68 -18.71 6.20 -5.02
N GLY A 69 -18.29 6.22 -3.74
CA GLY A 69 -18.40 5.08 -2.83
C GLY A 69 -17.41 3.95 -3.10
N ILE A 70 -16.31 4.22 -3.83
CA ILE A 70 -15.25 3.26 -4.13
C ILE A 70 -14.09 3.51 -3.18
N GLU A 71 -13.90 2.63 -2.20
CA GLU A 71 -12.75 2.67 -1.27
C GLU A 71 -11.56 1.95 -1.90
N CYS A 72 -10.38 2.58 -1.80
CA CYS A 72 -9.13 2.02 -2.29
C CYS A 72 -8.45 1.18 -1.21
N GLU A 73 -7.84 0.07 -1.61
CA GLU A 73 -6.98 -0.74 -0.73
C GLU A 73 -5.74 0.03 -0.28
N TYR A 74 -5.18 0.83 -1.18
CA TYR A 74 -3.95 1.58 -0.93
C TYR A 74 -3.87 2.80 -1.84
N ALA A 75 -3.34 3.90 -1.31
CA ALA A 75 -2.95 5.05 -2.11
C ALA A 75 -1.68 5.69 -1.54
N ASP A 76 -0.80 6.18 -2.42
CA ASP A 76 0.36 6.98 -2.08
C ASP A 76 0.52 8.14 -3.08
N GLU A 77 1.66 8.82 -3.05
CA GLU A 77 1.97 9.93 -3.96
C GLU A 77 1.98 9.50 -5.44
N TYR A 78 2.22 8.22 -5.72
CA TYR A 78 2.45 7.71 -7.08
C TYR A 78 1.37 6.75 -7.55
N ARG A 79 0.74 6.01 -6.65
CA ARG A 79 -0.11 4.86 -6.99
C ARG A 79 -1.41 4.85 -6.21
N CYS A 80 -2.45 4.33 -6.87
CA CYS A 80 -3.71 3.94 -6.25
C CYS A 80 -4.00 2.48 -6.58
N VAL A 81 -4.45 1.69 -5.60
CA VAL A 81 -4.70 0.26 -5.75
C VAL A 81 -6.14 -0.05 -5.40
N LEU A 82 -6.85 -0.70 -6.32
CA LEU A 82 -8.13 -1.34 -6.06
C LEU A 82 -7.91 -2.83 -5.84
N LEU A 83 -8.53 -3.38 -4.81
CA LEU A 83 -8.55 -4.81 -4.51
C LEU A 83 -9.96 -5.35 -4.77
N PHE A 84 -10.03 -6.46 -5.49
CA PHE A 84 -11.25 -7.19 -5.77
C PHE A 84 -11.27 -8.49 -4.99
N GLY A 85 -12.44 -8.90 -4.54
CA GLY A 85 -12.61 -10.13 -3.76
C GLY A 85 -13.81 -10.94 -4.23
N SER A 86 -14.09 -12.05 -3.55
CA SER A 86 -15.23 -12.92 -3.84
C SER A 86 -16.60 -12.24 -3.70
N GLY A 87 -16.65 -11.09 -3.04
CA GLY A 87 -17.87 -10.27 -2.92
C GLY A 87 -18.05 -9.24 -4.03
N SER A 88 -17.06 -9.06 -4.93
CA SER A 88 -17.15 -8.09 -6.01
C SER A 88 -18.21 -8.51 -7.04
N THR A 89 -19.10 -7.58 -7.38
CA THR A 89 -20.25 -7.80 -8.25
C THR A 89 -20.07 -7.12 -9.61
N ASP A 90 -20.88 -7.47 -10.60
CA ASP A 90 -20.88 -6.81 -11.90
C ASP A 90 -21.20 -5.30 -11.78
N VAL A 91 -22.05 -4.94 -10.82
CA VAL A 91 -22.38 -3.53 -10.56
C VAL A 91 -21.14 -2.75 -10.13
N ASP A 92 -20.27 -3.34 -9.28
CA ASP A 92 -19.03 -2.69 -8.85
C ASP A 92 -18.09 -2.45 -10.04
N PHE A 93 -17.91 -3.45 -10.92
CA PHE A 93 -17.10 -3.30 -12.12
C PHE A 93 -17.63 -2.23 -13.07
N GLU A 94 -18.94 -2.17 -13.29
CA GLU A 94 -19.55 -1.15 -14.18
C GLU A 94 -19.50 0.25 -13.56
N THR A 95 -19.66 0.36 -12.23
CA THR A 95 -19.51 1.63 -11.52
C THR A 95 -18.09 2.16 -11.68
N ILE A 96 -17.08 1.32 -11.42
CA ILE A 96 -15.67 1.70 -11.60
C ILE A 96 -15.39 2.14 -13.03
N LYS A 97 -15.84 1.38 -14.04
CA LYS A 97 -15.66 1.76 -15.45
C LYS A 97 -16.31 3.11 -15.77
N THR A 98 -17.49 3.37 -15.25
CA THR A 98 -18.21 4.62 -15.48
C THR A 98 -17.48 5.80 -14.88
N VAL A 99 -17.02 5.69 -13.63
CA VAL A 99 -16.26 6.72 -12.94
C VAL A 99 -14.94 7.00 -13.65
N LEU A 100 -14.20 5.97 -14.01
CA LEU A 100 -12.91 6.10 -14.70
C LEU A 100 -13.08 6.71 -16.10
N ARG A 101 -14.16 6.37 -16.82
CA ARG A 101 -14.47 6.96 -18.14
C ARG A 101 -14.75 8.46 -18.04
N ALA A 102 -15.45 8.90 -16.99
CA ALA A 102 -15.71 10.31 -16.76
C ALA A 102 -14.46 11.11 -16.36
N ASN A 103 -13.40 10.42 -15.89
CA ASN A 103 -12.17 11.00 -15.37
C ASN A 103 -10.93 10.53 -16.14
N THR A 104 -11.04 10.28 -17.44
CA THR A 104 -9.93 9.80 -18.25
C THR A 104 -8.74 10.75 -18.23
N PRO A 105 -7.49 10.24 -18.18
CA PRO A 105 -6.29 11.06 -18.25
C PRO A 105 -6.22 11.86 -19.54
N ARG A 106 -5.88 13.13 -19.44
CA ARG A 106 -5.73 14.01 -20.63
C ARG A 106 -4.39 13.84 -21.34
N SER A 107 -3.40 13.32 -20.63
CA SER A 107 -2.04 13.08 -21.17
C SER A 107 -1.34 12.01 -20.35
N VAL A 108 -0.49 11.24 -21.01
CA VAL A 108 0.40 10.25 -20.38
C VAL A 108 1.82 10.79 -20.40
N PHE A 109 2.49 10.75 -19.28
CA PHE A 109 3.89 11.14 -19.14
C PHE A 109 4.71 9.93 -18.69
N VAL A 110 5.75 9.61 -19.44
CA VAL A 110 6.71 8.61 -19.00
C VAL A 110 7.61 9.26 -17.95
N ARG A 111 7.24 9.13 -16.68
CA ARG A 111 8.09 9.53 -15.57
C ARG A 111 8.88 8.30 -15.11
N ASN A 112 10.17 8.44 -14.93
CA ASN A 112 10.91 7.45 -14.16
C ASN A 112 10.36 7.51 -12.73
N LEU A 113 9.62 6.48 -12.33
CA LEU A 113 9.20 6.34 -10.94
C LEU A 113 10.43 6.44 -10.05
N PRO A 114 10.35 7.12 -8.92
CA PRO A 114 11.45 7.11 -7.97
C PRO A 114 11.76 5.66 -7.64
N SER A 115 13.04 5.37 -7.51
CA SER A 115 13.54 4.07 -7.09
C SER A 115 12.75 3.57 -5.88
N PRO A 116 12.53 2.25 -5.77
CA PRO A 116 11.93 1.68 -4.58
C PRO A 116 12.62 2.25 -3.34
N PRO A 117 11.90 2.34 -2.20
CA PRO A 117 12.43 3.00 -1.01
C PRO A 117 13.84 2.50 -0.73
N VAL A 118 14.76 3.45 -0.55
CA VAL A 118 16.16 3.17 -0.26
C VAL A 118 16.22 2.13 0.84
N HIS A 119 16.87 1.00 0.58
CA HIS A 119 17.13 0.00 1.62
C HIS A 119 18.00 0.68 2.69
N ILE A 120 17.34 1.10 3.75
CA ILE A 120 18.03 1.66 4.91
C ILE A 120 18.79 0.51 5.55
N ARG A 121 20.12 0.54 5.43
CA ARG A 121 20.96 -0.45 6.11
C ARG A 121 21.01 -0.10 7.59
N THR A 122 20.50 -1.01 8.41
CA THR A 122 20.56 -0.93 9.86
C THR A 122 21.48 -2.02 10.40
N GLN A 123 22.02 -1.85 11.60
CA GLN A 123 22.73 -2.90 12.34
C GLN A 123 21.81 -3.43 13.44
N THR A 124 21.74 -4.73 13.59
CA THR A 124 21.00 -5.37 14.68
C THR A 124 21.89 -5.42 15.92
N ALA A 125 21.49 -4.72 16.98
CA ALA A 125 22.18 -4.71 18.28
C ALA A 125 21.71 -5.86 19.19
N CYS A 126 20.45 -6.28 19.08
CA CYS A 126 19.89 -7.39 19.85
C CYS A 126 18.68 -7.99 19.13
N SER A 127 18.18 -9.12 19.62
CA SER A 127 16.99 -9.75 19.02
C SER A 127 15.75 -8.85 19.11
N PRO A 128 14.82 -8.89 18.16
CA PRO A 128 13.58 -8.13 18.18
C PRO A 128 12.77 -8.33 19.47
N ALA A 129 12.70 -9.58 19.96
CA ALA A 129 12.00 -9.89 21.19
C ALA A 129 12.65 -9.21 22.41
N LYS A 130 14.01 -9.25 22.52
CA LYS A 130 14.73 -8.58 23.60
C LYS A 130 14.44 -7.07 23.59
N ALA A 131 14.54 -6.41 22.45
CA ALA A 131 14.26 -4.98 22.33
C ALA A 131 12.79 -4.67 22.67
N TYR A 132 11.86 -5.46 22.15
CA TYR A 132 10.42 -5.22 22.32
C TYR A 132 9.96 -5.35 23.77
N PHE A 133 10.52 -6.29 24.54
CA PHE A 133 10.16 -6.52 25.94
C PHE A 133 11.07 -5.78 26.95
N SER A 134 12.07 -5.03 26.49
CA SER A 134 12.89 -4.14 27.34
C SER A 134 12.10 -2.92 27.78
N GLY A 135 12.62 -2.23 28.81
CA GLY A 135 12.18 -0.87 29.14
C GLY A 135 12.34 0.04 27.93
N LYS A 136 11.38 0.96 27.73
CA LYS A 136 11.39 1.83 26.55
C LYS A 136 10.92 3.25 26.86
N VAL A 137 11.50 4.19 26.13
CA VAL A 137 11.12 5.60 26.14
C VAL A 137 10.89 6.08 24.72
N ARG A 138 9.93 6.99 24.52
CA ARG A 138 9.75 7.63 23.22
C ARG A 138 10.61 8.89 23.16
N LEU A 139 11.35 9.01 22.07
CA LEU A 139 12.22 10.19 21.84
C LEU A 139 11.93 10.77 20.44
N PRO A 140 12.07 12.10 20.27
CA PRO A 140 12.04 12.71 18.95
C PRO A 140 12.99 11.99 17.99
N VAL A 141 12.52 11.71 16.78
CA VAL A 141 13.22 10.86 15.80
C VAL A 141 14.70 11.25 15.63
N MET A 142 15.01 12.54 15.50
CA MET A 142 16.38 13.00 15.29
C MET A 142 17.29 12.82 16.52
N MET A 143 16.72 12.64 17.72
CA MET A 143 17.46 12.37 18.95
C MET A 143 17.73 10.87 19.20
N THR A 144 17.28 10.02 18.28
CA THR A 144 17.38 8.57 18.42
C THR A 144 18.58 7.96 17.68
N VAL A 145 19.29 8.75 16.89
CA VAL A 145 20.46 8.26 16.12
C VAL A 145 21.48 7.61 17.06
N GLY A 146 21.91 6.39 16.69
CA GLY A 146 22.83 5.56 17.48
C GLY A 146 22.16 4.77 18.61
N LYS A 147 20.87 4.94 18.85
CA LYS A 147 20.11 4.20 19.87
C LYS A 147 19.41 2.97 19.26
N VAL A 148 19.05 2.01 20.12
CA VAL A 148 18.36 0.78 19.69
C VAL A 148 16.86 0.99 19.68
N CYS A 149 16.22 0.72 18.55
CA CYS A 149 14.76 0.83 18.41
C CYS A 149 14.07 -0.28 19.22
N ALA A 150 12.99 0.07 19.91
CA ALA A 150 12.23 -0.86 20.76
C ALA A 150 10.90 -1.33 20.15
N GLY A 151 10.58 -0.91 18.93
CA GLY A 151 9.34 -1.29 18.25
C GLY A 151 9.46 -1.18 16.73
N ALA A 152 8.60 -1.86 16.01
CA ALA A 152 8.50 -1.65 14.56
C ALA A 152 7.93 -0.26 14.29
N VAL A 153 8.58 0.51 13.45
CA VAL A 153 8.14 1.86 13.06
C VAL A 153 7.90 1.89 11.55
N ALA A 154 6.64 1.99 11.19
CA ALA A 154 6.17 2.02 9.82
C ALA A 154 5.32 3.27 9.57
N PRO A 155 5.58 4.03 8.50
CA PRO A 155 4.62 5.00 8.02
C PRO A 155 3.41 4.26 7.46
N CYS A 156 2.23 4.79 7.67
CA CYS A 156 1.01 4.20 7.13
C CYS A 156 0.22 5.26 6.35
N PRO A 157 -0.10 5.03 5.09
CA PRO A 157 0.36 3.94 4.23
C PRO A 157 1.87 4.01 3.90
N PRO A 158 2.55 2.90 3.53
CA PRO A 158 2.01 1.57 3.25
C PRO A 158 2.06 0.59 4.43
N GLY A 159 2.46 0.99 5.63
CA GLY A 159 2.64 0.09 6.76
C GLY A 159 3.91 -0.79 6.69
N ILE A 160 4.84 -0.48 5.80
CA ILE A 160 6.13 -1.18 5.70
C ILE A 160 7.10 -0.58 6.72
N PRO A 161 7.64 -1.37 7.65
CA PRO A 161 8.57 -0.86 8.64
C PRO A 161 9.85 -0.30 7.99
N LEU A 162 10.24 0.91 8.40
CA LEU A 162 11.52 1.52 8.06
C LEU A 162 12.61 1.13 9.04
N ILE A 163 12.24 0.74 10.26
CA ILE A 163 13.12 0.21 11.29
C ILE A 163 12.37 -0.79 12.16
N MET A 164 13.06 -1.84 12.56
CA MET A 164 12.54 -2.94 13.37
C MET A 164 13.08 -2.88 14.80
N PRO A 165 12.39 -3.52 15.79
CA PRO A 165 12.92 -3.60 17.13
C PRO A 165 14.25 -4.35 17.15
N GLY A 166 15.22 -3.84 17.91
CA GLY A 166 16.57 -4.39 18.00
C GLY A 166 17.59 -3.80 17.01
N GLU A 167 17.13 -3.00 16.06
CA GLU A 167 18.00 -2.30 15.12
C GLU A 167 18.49 -0.96 15.68
N VAL A 168 19.72 -0.59 15.32
CA VAL A 168 20.30 0.71 15.64
C VAL A 168 19.77 1.76 14.67
N VAL A 169 19.25 2.85 15.18
CA VAL A 169 18.74 3.96 14.36
C VAL A 169 19.92 4.66 13.69
N THR A 170 20.00 4.58 12.37
CA THR A 170 20.97 5.33 11.58
C THR A 170 20.47 6.74 11.28
N ILE A 171 21.37 7.63 10.86
CA ILE A 171 20.97 8.98 10.43
C ILE A 171 20.01 8.94 9.23
N ASP A 172 20.19 7.98 8.33
CA ASP A 172 19.35 7.80 7.15
C ASP A 172 17.97 7.28 7.54
N ALA A 173 17.90 6.34 8.50
CA ALA A 173 16.63 5.89 9.07
C ALA A 173 15.86 7.04 9.75
N ALA A 174 16.57 7.84 10.57
CA ALA A 174 15.96 8.98 11.25
C ALA A 174 15.42 10.03 10.25
N ARG A 175 16.17 10.33 9.20
CA ARG A 175 15.73 11.25 8.13
C ARG A 175 14.50 10.70 7.40
N ALA A 176 14.55 9.44 6.97
CA ALA A 176 13.45 8.81 6.27
C ALA A 176 12.16 8.78 7.11
N LEU A 177 12.26 8.49 8.40
CA LEU A 177 11.14 8.52 9.34
C LEU A 177 10.55 9.93 9.48
N ARG A 178 11.41 10.94 9.68
CA ARG A 178 10.99 12.34 9.76
C ARG A 178 10.30 12.80 8.47
N ASP A 179 10.85 12.48 7.32
CA ASP A 179 10.30 12.89 6.02
C ASP A 179 8.95 12.21 5.70
N LYS A 180 8.63 11.13 6.43
CA LYS A 180 7.31 10.47 6.46
C LYS A 180 6.41 10.97 7.60
N GLY A 181 6.77 12.05 8.27
CA GLY A 181 5.95 12.67 9.31
C GLY A 181 5.99 11.96 10.67
N ILE A 182 6.90 11.02 10.89
CA ILE A 182 7.06 10.36 12.20
C ILE A 182 7.80 11.31 13.14
N ALA A 183 7.14 11.75 14.20
CA ALA A 183 7.69 12.73 15.15
C ALA A 183 8.62 12.07 16.17
N ASP A 184 8.23 10.94 16.73
CA ASP A 184 8.96 10.22 17.79
C ASP A 184 8.87 8.70 17.63
N ILE A 185 9.85 7.98 18.15
CA ILE A 185 9.91 6.52 18.09
C ILE A 185 10.32 5.91 19.43
N PRO A 186 9.93 4.64 19.71
CA PRO A 186 10.31 3.95 20.93
C PRO A 186 11.77 3.49 20.87
N ILE A 187 12.53 3.78 21.92
CA ILE A 187 13.94 3.42 22.09
C ILE A 187 14.11 2.58 23.35
N VAL A 188 14.97 1.57 23.29
CA VAL A 188 15.37 0.76 24.46
C VAL A 188 16.12 1.62 25.46
N VAL A 189 15.78 1.45 26.76
CA VAL A 189 16.43 2.12 27.90
C VAL A 189 17.34 1.15 28.62
#